data_3324ba46a85916d016f83bfa9c61c49c
#
_entry.id   3324ba46a85916d016f83bfa9c61c49c
#
_cell.length_a   1.000
_cell.length_b   1.000
_cell.length_c   1.000
_cell.angle_alpha   90.00
_cell.angle_beta   90.00
_cell.angle_gamma   90.00
#
_symmetry.space_group_name_H-M   'P 1'
#
loop_
_entity.id
_entity.type
_entity.pdbx_description
1 polymer ?
#
loop_
_entity_poly.entity_id
_entity_poly.type
_entity_poly.pdbx_seq_one_letter_code
_entity_poly.pdbx_strand_id
1 'polypeptide(L)'
;AWVEGKNKKYSPSQISAFVLQKMKETAEKYLGQAVTKAVITVPAYFNDAQRQATKDAGKIAGLEVLRIINEPTAAALAYGLDKKNGQKIAVYDLGGGTFDVSILEIGDGVFEVKSTNGDTFLGGEDFDDAIVDYLIEEFKKDNGIDLRNDKLALQRLKEAAEKAKIELSSAAQTEINLPFITADKTGPKHVNLKFTRAKLEAL
;
A
#
# COMPACT_ATOMS: atom_id res chain seq x y z
N ALA A 1 -7.87 10.60 -15.10
CA ALA A 1 -6.76 11.33 -14.47
C ALA A 1 -6.00 12.17 -15.48
N TRP A 2 -5.52 13.33 -15.06
CA TRP A 2 -4.58 14.17 -15.80
C TRP A 2 -3.16 13.85 -15.38
N VAL A 3 -2.27 13.56 -16.31
CA VAL A 3 -0.86 13.30 -16.03
C VAL A 3 -0.04 14.46 -16.59
N GLU A 4 0.44 15.33 -15.70
CA GLU A 4 1.10 16.60 -16.05
C GLU A 4 2.32 16.39 -16.96
N GLY A 5 3.25 15.52 -16.56
CA GLY A 5 4.46 15.24 -17.34
C GLY A 5 4.24 14.63 -18.74
N LYS A 6 3.02 14.15 -19.03
CA LYS A 6 2.61 13.60 -20.34
C LYS A 6 1.66 14.53 -21.08
N ASN A 7 1.18 15.59 -20.44
CA ASN A 7 0.16 16.52 -20.98
C ASN A 7 -1.05 15.78 -21.58
N LYS A 8 -1.52 14.71 -20.92
CA LYS A 8 -2.54 13.82 -21.43
C LYS A 8 -3.51 13.33 -20.33
N LYS A 9 -4.79 13.22 -20.72
CA LYS A 9 -5.82 12.59 -19.89
C LYS A 9 -5.85 11.08 -20.11
N TYR A 10 -5.98 10.35 -19.02
CA TYR A 10 -6.15 8.89 -19.04
C TYR A 10 -7.44 8.49 -18.35
N SER A 11 -8.11 7.47 -18.87
CA SER A 11 -9.25 6.85 -18.18
C SER A 11 -8.78 6.03 -16.98
N PRO A 12 -9.66 5.74 -15.99
CA PRO A 12 -9.32 4.86 -14.87
C PRO A 12 -8.77 3.50 -15.34
N SER A 13 -9.38 2.86 -16.33
CA SER A 13 -8.91 1.58 -16.87
C SER A 13 -7.51 1.66 -17.50
N GLN A 14 -7.16 2.80 -18.13
CA GLN A 14 -5.82 3.00 -18.67
C GLN A 14 -4.77 3.16 -17.56
N ILE A 15 -5.10 3.86 -16.47
CA ILE A 15 -4.20 3.98 -15.31
C ILE A 15 -4.00 2.60 -14.67
N SER A 16 -5.08 1.86 -14.44
CA SER A 16 -5.01 0.49 -13.91
C SER A 16 -4.20 -0.44 -14.82
N ALA A 17 -4.30 -0.25 -16.15
CA ALA A 17 -3.52 -1.03 -17.10
C ALA A 17 -2.01 -0.81 -16.96
N PHE A 18 -1.55 0.41 -16.62
CA PHE A 18 -0.11 0.64 -16.37
C PHE A 18 0.38 -0.15 -15.16
N VAL A 19 -0.42 -0.26 -14.11
CA VAL A 19 -0.09 -1.09 -12.94
C VAL A 19 -0.01 -2.56 -13.34
N LEU A 20 -1.01 -3.06 -14.10
CA LEU A 20 -1.03 -4.44 -14.55
C LEU A 20 0.12 -4.77 -15.53
N GLN A 21 0.51 -3.82 -16.39
CA GLN A 21 1.71 -3.95 -17.24
C GLN A 21 2.97 -4.11 -16.40
N LYS A 22 3.11 -3.32 -15.34
CA LYS A 22 4.24 -3.44 -14.42
C LYS A 22 4.27 -4.79 -13.71
N MET A 23 3.11 -5.29 -13.27
CA MET A 23 2.99 -6.63 -12.68
C MET A 23 3.36 -7.73 -13.67
N LYS A 24 2.87 -7.63 -14.91
CA LYS A 24 3.22 -8.53 -16.01
C LYS A 24 4.73 -8.56 -16.26
N GLU A 25 5.36 -7.39 -16.44
CA GLU A 25 6.81 -7.30 -16.64
C GLU A 25 7.61 -7.91 -15.50
N THR A 26 7.16 -7.70 -14.26
CA THR A 26 7.80 -8.28 -13.07
C THR A 26 7.70 -9.80 -13.08
N ALA A 27 6.51 -10.34 -13.40
CA ALA A 27 6.28 -11.78 -13.50
C ALA A 27 7.12 -12.40 -14.65
N GLU A 28 7.17 -11.77 -15.82
CA GLU A 28 7.96 -12.22 -16.97
C GLU A 28 9.46 -12.25 -16.66
N LYS A 29 9.96 -11.24 -15.98
CA LYS A 29 11.37 -11.20 -15.51
C LYS A 29 11.70 -12.33 -14.53
N TYR A 30 10.77 -12.62 -13.60
CA TYR A 30 10.97 -13.68 -12.61
C TYR A 30 10.87 -15.07 -13.23
N LEU A 31 9.89 -15.30 -14.11
CA LEU A 31 9.64 -16.60 -14.73
C LEU A 31 10.54 -16.89 -15.94
N GLY A 32 11.18 -15.87 -16.54
CA GLY A 32 11.98 -16.02 -17.75
C GLY A 32 11.17 -16.34 -19.01
N GLN A 33 9.85 -16.12 -18.99
CA GLN A 33 8.95 -16.43 -20.11
C GLN A 33 7.81 -15.42 -20.19
N ALA A 34 7.15 -15.35 -21.35
CA ALA A 34 6.01 -14.46 -21.57
C ALA A 34 4.80 -14.86 -20.71
N VAL A 35 4.16 -13.87 -20.10
CA VAL A 35 2.92 -14.01 -19.32
C VAL A 35 1.77 -13.45 -20.14
N THR A 36 0.86 -14.31 -20.57
CA THR A 36 -0.26 -13.97 -21.45
C THR A 36 -1.62 -14.05 -20.76
N LYS A 37 -1.72 -14.77 -19.63
CA LYS A 37 -2.97 -15.03 -18.92
C LYS A 37 -2.87 -14.59 -17.47
N ALA A 38 -3.99 -14.10 -16.91
CA ALA A 38 -4.05 -13.68 -15.50
C ALA A 38 -5.42 -13.95 -14.89
N VAL A 39 -5.43 -14.22 -13.59
CA VAL A 39 -6.56 -14.02 -12.71
C VAL A 39 -6.29 -12.72 -11.94
N ILE A 40 -7.26 -11.82 -11.92
CA ILE A 40 -7.10 -10.50 -11.27
C ILE A 40 -8.08 -10.42 -10.11
N THR A 41 -7.60 -9.92 -8.98
CA THR A 41 -8.42 -9.73 -7.78
C THR A 41 -8.98 -8.31 -7.71
N VAL A 42 -10.13 -8.18 -7.07
CA VAL A 42 -10.79 -6.90 -6.80
C VAL A 42 -11.38 -6.93 -5.39
N PRO A 43 -11.55 -5.77 -4.73
CA PRO A 43 -12.29 -5.69 -3.47
C PRO A 43 -13.68 -6.33 -3.57
N ALA A 44 -14.13 -6.95 -2.49
CA ALA A 44 -15.41 -7.67 -2.48
C ALA A 44 -16.62 -6.75 -2.75
N TYR A 45 -16.53 -5.46 -2.42
CA TYR A 45 -17.56 -4.46 -2.62
C TYR A 45 -17.62 -3.88 -4.05
N PHE A 46 -16.68 -4.22 -4.94
CA PHE A 46 -16.73 -3.74 -6.32
C PHE A 46 -18.01 -4.19 -7.02
N ASN A 47 -18.68 -3.24 -7.66
CA ASN A 47 -19.83 -3.52 -8.51
C ASN A 47 -19.42 -4.05 -9.89
N ASP A 48 -20.39 -4.47 -10.69
CA ASP A 48 -20.14 -5.06 -12.02
C ASP A 48 -19.39 -4.11 -12.97
N ALA A 49 -19.68 -2.80 -12.91
CA ALA A 49 -19.00 -1.82 -13.75
C ALA A 49 -17.50 -1.70 -13.39
N GLN A 50 -17.19 -1.72 -12.08
CA GLN A 50 -15.81 -1.69 -11.60
C GLN A 50 -15.06 -2.99 -11.93
N ARG A 51 -15.72 -4.14 -11.81
CA ARG A 51 -15.17 -5.44 -12.22
C ARG A 51 -14.89 -5.49 -13.72
N GLN A 52 -15.81 -4.98 -14.54
CA GLN A 52 -15.61 -4.90 -15.97
C GLN A 52 -14.47 -3.94 -16.33
N ALA A 53 -14.39 -2.78 -15.69
CA ALA A 53 -13.28 -1.83 -15.91
C ALA A 53 -11.91 -2.44 -15.57
N THR A 54 -11.83 -3.26 -14.52
CA THR A 54 -10.62 -4.01 -14.16
C THR A 54 -10.28 -5.06 -15.22
N LYS A 55 -11.28 -5.79 -15.70
CA LYS A 55 -11.09 -6.76 -16.81
C LYS A 55 -10.60 -6.09 -18.09
N ASP A 56 -11.13 -4.92 -18.42
CA ASP A 56 -10.71 -4.13 -19.58
C ASP A 56 -9.29 -3.58 -19.40
N ALA A 57 -8.91 -3.18 -18.19
CA ALA A 57 -7.52 -2.81 -17.86
C ALA A 57 -6.54 -3.97 -18.12
N GLY A 58 -6.92 -5.18 -17.74
CA GLY A 58 -6.13 -6.38 -18.05
C GLY A 58 -5.92 -6.60 -19.55
N LYS A 59 -6.98 -6.42 -20.35
CA LYS A 59 -6.89 -6.50 -21.82
C LYS A 59 -5.99 -5.40 -22.39
N ILE A 60 -6.10 -4.17 -21.91
CA ILE A 60 -5.24 -3.04 -22.32
C ILE A 60 -3.77 -3.34 -21.99
N ALA A 61 -3.52 -4.02 -20.85
CA ALA A 61 -2.18 -4.47 -20.46
C ALA A 61 -1.65 -5.66 -21.29
N GLY A 62 -2.43 -6.18 -22.23
CA GLY A 62 -2.05 -7.32 -23.06
C GLY A 62 -2.16 -8.67 -22.34
N LEU A 63 -3.14 -8.80 -21.41
CA LEU A 63 -3.44 -10.02 -20.69
C LEU A 63 -4.80 -10.59 -21.11
N GLU A 64 -4.88 -11.89 -21.27
CA GLU A 64 -6.13 -12.63 -21.28
C GLU A 64 -6.59 -12.79 -19.83
N VAL A 65 -7.63 -12.07 -19.42
CA VAL A 65 -8.18 -12.15 -18.07
C VAL A 65 -9.11 -13.36 -17.97
N LEU A 66 -8.62 -14.41 -17.35
CA LEU A 66 -9.36 -15.67 -17.19
C LEU A 66 -10.53 -15.51 -16.21
N ARG A 67 -10.31 -14.78 -15.11
CA ARG A 67 -11.33 -14.55 -14.07
C ARG A 67 -11.03 -13.29 -13.28
N ILE A 68 -12.08 -12.66 -12.79
CA ILE A 68 -12.05 -11.66 -11.70
C ILE A 68 -12.57 -12.35 -10.45
N ILE A 69 -11.82 -12.28 -9.34
CA ILE A 69 -12.23 -12.85 -8.05
C ILE A 69 -12.11 -11.82 -6.94
N ASN A 70 -12.80 -12.05 -5.83
CA ASN A 70 -12.71 -11.16 -4.67
C ASN A 70 -11.36 -11.32 -3.95
N GLU A 71 -10.73 -10.24 -3.55
CA GLU A 71 -9.47 -10.24 -2.79
C GLU A 71 -9.53 -11.09 -1.52
N PRO A 72 -10.57 -10.96 -0.66
CA PRO A 72 -10.65 -11.80 0.53
C PRO A 72 -10.82 -13.29 0.22
N THR A 73 -11.47 -13.62 -0.90
CA THR A 73 -11.55 -15.03 -1.36
C THR A 73 -10.19 -15.55 -1.80
N ALA A 74 -9.42 -14.74 -2.53
CA ALA A 74 -8.08 -15.11 -2.95
C ALA A 74 -7.14 -15.31 -1.75
N ALA A 75 -7.21 -14.42 -0.75
CA ALA A 75 -6.45 -14.53 0.49
C ALA A 75 -6.81 -15.83 1.25
N ALA A 76 -8.09 -16.13 1.39
CA ALA A 76 -8.56 -17.36 2.04
C ALA A 76 -8.10 -18.63 1.31
N LEU A 77 -8.14 -18.63 -0.03
CA LEU A 77 -7.62 -19.73 -0.86
C LEU A 77 -6.11 -19.89 -0.68
N ALA A 78 -5.35 -18.82 -0.71
CA ALA A 78 -3.90 -18.86 -0.53
C ALA A 78 -3.50 -19.38 0.87
N TYR A 79 -4.32 -19.13 1.87
CA TYR A 79 -4.14 -19.64 3.22
C TYR A 79 -4.58 -21.12 3.38
N GLY A 80 -5.15 -21.73 2.34
CA GLY A 80 -5.56 -23.14 2.34
C GLY A 80 -6.87 -23.41 3.09
N LEU A 81 -7.77 -22.43 3.14
CA LEU A 81 -9.05 -22.57 3.83
C LEU A 81 -10.16 -23.22 2.98
N ASP A 82 -9.90 -23.48 1.70
CA ASP A 82 -10.82 -24.17 0.77
C ASP A 82 -11.25 -25.58 1.22
N LYS A 83 -10.46 -26.21 2.11
CA LYS A 83 -10.71 -27.56 2.65
C LYS A 83 -11.50 -27.55 3.95
N LYS A 84 -11.90 -26.39 4.47
CA LYS A 84 -12.59 -26.23 5.74
C LYS A 84 -14.04 -25.84 5.51
N ASN A 85 -14.96 -26.80 5.60
CA ASN A 85 -16.40 -26.54 5.46
C ASN A 85 -17.04 -26.04 6.77
N GLY A 86 -18.09 -25.24 6.64
CA GLY A 86 -18.93 -24.78 7.76
C GLY A 86 -18.26 -23.73 8.65
N GLN A 87 -17.21 -23.06 8.19
CA GLN A 87 -16.50 -22.05 8.96
C GLN A 87 -16.86 -20.64 8.50
N LYS A 88 -16.98 -19.74 9.47
CA LYS A 88 -16.96 -18.29 9.24
C LYS A 88 -15.56 -17.77 9.57
N ILE A 89 -15.00 -17.00 8.65
CA ILE A 89 -13.67 -16.41 8.79
C ILE A 89 -13.75 -14.91 8.60
N ALA A 90 -12.85 -14.20 9.24
CA ALA A 90 -12.58 -12.78 8.96
C ALA A 90 -11.28 -12.67 8.17
N VAL A 91 -11.33 -11.95 7.06
CA VAL A 91 -10.13 -11.53 6.32
C VAL A 91 -9.90 -10.07 6.63
N TYR A 92 -8.72 -9.76 7.16
CA TYR A 92 -8.27 -8.43 7.52
C TYR A 92 -7.13 -8.04 6.60
N ASP A 93 -7.36 -7.06 5.73
CA ASP A 93 -6.41 -6.62 4.71
C ASP A 93 -6.12 -5.13 4.91
N LEU A 94 -4.92 -4.80 5.40
CA LEU A 94 -4.48 -3.43 5.64
C LEU A 94 -3.18 -3.17 4.89
N GLY A 95 -3.26 -2.32 3.87
CA GLY A 95 -2.08 -1.93 3.09
C GLY A 95 -2.43 -1.40 1.71
N GLY A 96 -1.43 -0.92 0.98
CA GLY A 96 -1.63 -0.38 -0.35
C GLY A 96 -2.57 0.84 -0.42
N GLY A 97 -2.73 1.57 0.68
CA GLY A 97 -3.59 2.77 0.76
C GLY A 97 -5.03 2.51 1.16
N THR A 98 -5.43 1.24 1.39
CA THR A 98 -6.77 0.86 1.85
C THR A 98 -6.72 -0.08 3.04
N PHE A 99 -7.81 -0.07 3.81
CA PHE A 99 -8.12 -1.08 4.82
C PHE A 99 -9.43 -1.75 4.45
N ASP A 100 -9.41 -3.07 4.31
CA ASP A 100 -10.58 -3.87 4.00
C ASP A 100 -10.73 -5.02 5.01
N VAL A 101 -11.94 -5.18 5.55
CA VAL A 101 -12.29 -6.32 6.40
C VAL A 101 -13.51 -7.01 5.83
N SER A 102 -13.46 -8.33 5.66
CA SER A 102 -14.54 -9.12 5.08
C SER A 102 -14.82 -10.35 5.93
N ILE A 103 -16.09 -10.64 6.13
CA ILE A 103 -16.55 -11.89 6.75
C ILE A 103 -16.99 -12.83 5.64
N LEU A 104 -16.36 -14.00 5.58
CA LEU A 104 -16.69 -15.06 4.62
C LEU A 104 -17.24 -16.27 5.33
N GLU A 105 -18.17 -16.95 4.69
CA GLU A 105 -18.62 -18.30 5.07
C GLU A 105 -18.13 -19.30 4.03
N ILE A 106 -17.56 -20.42 4.50
CA ILE A 106 -17.00 -21.46 3.65
C ILE A 106 -17.94 -22.66 3.73
N GLY A 107 -18.51 -23.04 2.59
CA GLY A 107 -19.38 -24.22 2.47
C GLY A 107 -19.16 -24.91 1.15
N ASP A 108 -18.93 -26.23 1.17
CA ASP A 108 -18.78 -27.09 -0.02
C ASP A 108 -17.80 -26.57 -1.08
N GLY A 109 -16.67 -25.97 -0.62
CA GLY A 109 -15.67 -25.37 -1.49
C GLY A 109 -16.06 -24.01 -2.07
N VAL A 110 -17.18 -23.43 -1.64
CA VAL A 110 -17.67 -22.12 -2.03
C VAL A 110 -17.36 -21.09 -0.93
N PHE A 111 -16.86 -19.94 -1.32
CA PHE A 111 -16.65 -18.80 -0.42
C PHE A 111 -17.75 -17.77 -0.66
N GLU A 112 -18.60 -17.58 0.33
CA GLU A 112 -19.65 -16.57 0.31
C GLU A 112 -19.23 -15.38 1.17
N VAL A 113 -19.18 -14.18 0.58
CA VAL A 113 -18.93 -12.94 1.33
C VAL A 113 -20.21 -12.52 2.02
N LYS A 114 -20.25 -12.56 3.35
CA LYS A 114 -21.40 -12.18 4.18
C LYS A 114 -21.48 -10.69 4.46
N SER A 115 -20.34 -10.07 4.69
CA SER A 115 -20.25 -8.64 4.91
C SER A 115 -18.83 -8.14 4.59
N THR A 116 -18.73 -6.88 4.23
CA THR A 116 -17.46 -6.17 4.02
C THR A 116 -17.57 -4.76 4.55
N ASN A 117 -16.48 -4.24 5.10
CA ASN A 117 -16.32 -2.86 5.52
C ASN A 117 -14.85 -2.47 5.43
N GLY A 118 -14.51 -1.21 5.68
CA GLY A 118 -13.13 -0.75 5.66
C GLY A 118 -13.03 0.75 5.50
N ASP A 119 -11.82 1.20 5.15
CA ASP A 119 -11.52 2.59 4.84
C ASP A 119 -10.69 2.66 3.56
N THR A 120 -11.19 3.37 2.57
CA THR A 120 -10.56 3.50 1.25
C THR A 120 -9.38 4.48 1.23
N PHE A 121 -9.07 5.12 2.37
CA PHE A 121 -7.98 6.08 2.54
C PHE A 121 -7.13 5.79 3.78
N LEU A 122 -7.03 4.52 4.18
CA LEU A 122 -6.20 4.10 5.30
C LEU A 122 -5.20 3.03 4.84
N GLY A 123 -3.92 3.37 4.91
CA GLY A 123 -2.86 2.46 4.50
C GLY A 123 -1.52 2.78 5.14
N GLY A 124 -0.45 2.21 4.60
CA GLY A 124 0.90 2.38 5.12
C GLY A 124 1.39 3.82 5.16
N GLU A 125 0.95 4.65 4.20
CA GLU A 125 1.32 6.07 4.13
C GLU A 125 0.81 6.88 5.33
N ASP A 126 -0.37 6.55 5.86
CA ASP A 126 -0.92 7.25 7.04
C ASP A 126 -0.05 7.03 8.28
N PHE A 127 0.50 5.82 8.42
CA PHE A 127 1.48 5.54 9.48
C PHE A 127 2.80 6.28 9.24
N ASP A 128 3.26 6.36 7.99
CA ASP A 128 4.46 7.10 7.64
C ASP A 128 4.29 8.58 7.92
N ASP A 129 3.15 9.17 7.56
CA ASP A 129 2.83 10.58 7.82
C ASP A 129 2.76 10.88 9.34
N ALA A 130 2.22 9.98 10.16
CA ALA A 130 2.26 10.13 11.63
C ALA A 130 3.70 10.16 12.16
N ILE A 131 4.58 9.31 11.64
CA ILE A 131 6.01 9.33 11.99
C ILE A 131 6.67 10.64 11.51
N VAL A 132 6.39 11.09 10.29
CA VAL A 132 6.92 12.34 9.74
C VAL A 132 6.52 13.53 10.62
N ASP A 133 5.25 13.62 11.02
CA ASP A 133 4.78 14.69 11.90
C ASP A 133 5.50 14.66 13.24
N TYR A 134 5.68 13.49 13.82
CA TYR A 134 6.47 13.33 15.06
C TYR A 134 7.91 13.80 14.87
N LEU A 135 8.59 13.41 13.81
CA LEU A 135 9.97 13.83 13.53
C LEU A 135 10.10 15.36 13.34
N ILE A 136 9.13 15.98 12.66
CA ILE A 136 9.10 17.43 12.47
C ILE A 136 8.92 18.15 13.82
N GLU A 137 8.01 17.67 14.66
CA GLU A 137 7.79 18.29 15.98
C GLU A 137 9.00 18.15 16.89
N GLU A 138 9.66 16.99 16.93
CA GLU A 138 10.89 16.83 17.71
C GLU A 138 12.03 17.71 17.18
N PHE A 139 12.22 17.73 15.86
CA PHE A 139 13.22 18.61 15.23
C PHE A 139 12.96 20.10 15.52
N LYS A 140 11.70 20.51 15.48
CA LYS A 140 11.29 21.89 15.77
C LYS A 140 11.54 22.28 17.23
N LYS A 141 11.33 21.36 18.18
CA LYS A 141 11.65 21.58 19.60
C LYS A 141 13.14 21.85 19.80
N ASP A 142 13.99 21.08 19.13
CA ASP A 142 15.44 21.16 19.30
C ASP A 142 16.10 22.31 18.54
N ASN A 143 15.58 22.65 17.36
CA ASN A 143 16.22 23.57 16.43
C ASN A 143 15.41 24.84 16.16
N GLY A 144 14.13 24.93 16.57
CA GLY A 144 13.25 26.05 16.30
C GLY A 144 12.82 26.20 14.84
N ILE A 145 13.10 25.19 13.98
CA ILE A 145 12.85 25.22 12.53
C ILE A 145 11.74 24.23 12.19
N ASP A 146 10.76 24.69 11.42
CA ASP A 146 9.68 23.85 10.91
C ASP A 146 10.01 23.34 9.49
N LEU A 147 10.13 22.02 9.33
CA LEU A 147 10.51 21.40 8.07
C LEU A 147 9.33 21.20 7.09
N ARG A 148 8.08 21.51 7.47
CA ARG A 148 6.89 21.29 6.63
C ARG A 148 6.92 22.03 5.30
N ASN A 149 7.65 23.14 5.22
CA ASN A 149 7.75 23.94 4.01
C ASN A 149 8.96 23.59 3.11
N ASP A 150 9.83 22.70 3.55
CA ASP A 150 10.97 22.22 2.78
C ASP A 150 10.64 20.90 2.10
N LYS A 151 10.34 20.96 0.80
CA LYS A 151 9.94 19.77 0.01
C LYS A 151 11.01 18.68 -0.01
N LEU A 152 12.29 19.06 -0.02
CA LEU A 152 13.38 18.08 -0.04
C LEU A 152 13.54 17.42 1.33
N ALA A 153 13.44 18.19 2.40
CA ALA A 153 13.44 17.67 3.75
C ALA A 153 12.26 16.71 3.99
N LEU A 154 11.04 17.11 3.55
CA LEU A 154 9.84 16.27 3.66
C LEU A 154 10.01 14.92 2.94
N GLN A 155 10.55 14.92 1.72
CA GLN A 155 10.78 13.67 0.99
C GLN A 155 11.73 12.76 1.75
N ARG A 156 12.85 13.28 2.26
CA ARG A 156 13.80 12.51 3.05
C ARG A 156 13.23 12.00 4.37
N LEU A 157 12.37 12.81 5.02
CA LEU A 157 11.65 12.39 6.22
C LEU A 157 10.67 11.25 5.91
N LYS A 158 9.93 11.31 4.79
CA LYS A 158 9.01 10.22 4.37
C LYS A 158 9.75 8.92 4.11
N GLU A 159 10.85 8.96 3.37
CA GLU A 159 11.69 7.77 3.10
C GLU A 159 12.24 7.16 4.40
N ALA A 160 12.67 8.01 5.34
CA ALA A 160 13.18 7.55 6.63
C ALA A 160 12.07 7.00 7.55
N ALA A 161 10.88 7.59 7.51
CA ALA A 161 9.71 7.13 8.25
C ALA A 161 9.26 5.75 7.78
N GLU A 162 9.11 5.55 6.47
CA GLU A 162 8.77 4.24 5.88
C GLU A 162 9.80 3.18 6.26
N LYS A 163 11.08 3.50 6.11
CA LYS A 163 12.17 2.59 6.50
C LYS A 163 12.10 2.23 7.98
N ALA A 164 11.91 3.21 8.87
CA ALA A 164 11.81 2.98 10.31
C ALA A 164 10.58 2.12 10.66
N LYS A 165 9.42 2.37 10.03
CA LYS A 165 8.21 1.54 10.17
C LYS A 165 8.49 0.08 9.80
N ILE A 166 9.14 -0.15 8.67
CA ILE A 166 9.49 -1.50 8.19
C ILE A 166 10.44 -2.19 9.19
N GLU A 167 11.49 -1.52 9.64
CA GLU A 167 12.46 -2.07 10.59
C GLU A 167 11.82 -2.41 11.93
N LEU A 168 10.89 -1.58 12.41
CA LEU A 168 10.18 -1.79 13.68
C LEU A 168 9.17 -2.94 13.62
N SER A 169 8.86 -3.50 12.46
CA SER A 169 8.09 -4.74 12.36
C SER A 169 8.81 -5.93 12.99
N SER A 170 10.14 -5.94 12.98
CA SER A 170 10.96 -7.01 13.55
C SER A 170 11.86 -6.56 14.71
N ALA A 171 12.27 -5.28 14.77
CA ALA A 171 13.12 -4.73 15.80
C ALA A 171 12.29 -3.97 16.87
N ALA A 172 12.81 -3.90 18.10
CA ALA A 172 12.19 -3.11 19.17
C ALA A 172 12.51 -1.61 19.08
N GLN A 173 13.57 -1.26 18.36
CA GLN A 173 14.04 0.10 18.15
C GLN A 173 14.85 0.21 16.87
N THR A 174 14.87 1.43 16.29
CA THR A 174 15.73 1.80 15.16
C THR A 174 16.29 3.20 15.36
N GLU A 175 17.22 3.60 14.53
CA GLU A 175 17.81 4.93 14.53
C GLU A 175 17.47 5.65 13.22
N ILE A 176 16.91 6.85 13.35
CA ILE A 176 16.61 7.72 12.21
C ILE A 176 17.72 8.77 12.15
N ASN A 177 18.60 8.67 11.14
CA ASN A 177 19.72 9.56 10.95
C ASN A 177 19.62 10.22 9.57
N LEU A 178 19.37 11.53 9.56
CA LEU A 178 19.27 12.36 8.36
C LEU A 178 20.26 13.53 8.46
N PRO A 179 21.50 13.32 8.04
CA PRO A 179 22.48 14.40 8.05
C PRO A 179 22.12 15.47 7.02
N PHE A 180 22.43 16.73 7.35
CA PHE A 180 22.21 17.88 6.49
C PHE A 180 20.76 17.97 6.00
N ILE A 181 19.79 17.85 6.92
CA ILE A 181 18.37 17.94 6.57
C ILE A 181 17.97 19.36 6.17
N THR A 182 18.56 20.35 6.82
CA THR A 182 18.42 21.77 6.51
C THR A 182 19.63 22.53 7.06
N ALA A 183 19.66 23.86 6.87
CA ALA A 183 20.67 24.75 7.43
C ALA A 183 20.06 26.10 7.84
N ASP A 184 20.64 26.70 8.86
CA ASP A 184 20.35 28.08 9.27
C ASP A 184 21.64 28.91 9.39
N LYS A 185 21.56 30.12 9.99
CA LYS A 185 22.70 31.02 10.18
C LYS A 185 23.80 30.41 11.07
N THR A 186 23.49 29.39 11.86
CA THR A 186 24.43 28.69 12.75
C THR A 186 25.11 27.49 12.10
N GLY A 187 24.67 27.12 10.88
CA GLY A 187 25.22 26.03 10.10
C GLY A 187 24.22 24.91 9.80
N PRO A 188 24.73 23.77 9.31
CA PRO A 188 23.88 22.64 8.96
C PRO A 188 23.20 22.02 10.18
N LYS A 189 22.00 21.51 9.96
CA LYS A 189 21.19 20.80 10.96
C LYS A 189 20.95 19.36 10.53
N HIS A 190 20.83 18.48 11.52
CA HIS A 190 20.70 17.04 11.31
C HIS A 190 19.54 16.50 12.14
N VAL A 191 18.87 15.47 11.65
CA VAL A 191 18.00 14.63 12.48
C VAL A 191 18.81 13.42 12.91
N ASN A 192 18.90 13.20 14.20
CA ASN A 192 19.43 11.98 14.77
C ASN A 192 18.56 11.60 15.98
N LEU A 193 17.74 10.57 15.81
CA LEU A 193 16.74 10.20 16.79
C LEU A 193 16.63 8.69 16.91
N LYS A 194 16.62 8.21 18.15
CA LYS A 194 16.30 6.82 18.46
C LYS A 194 14.78 6.67 18.49
N PHE A 195 14.24 5.83 17.62
CA PHE A 195 12.81 5.60 17.47
C PHE A 195 12.46 4.17 17.88
N THR A 196 11.47 4.01 18.74
CA THR A 196 11.09 2.71 19.31
C THR A 196 9.75 2.24 18.79
N ARG A 197 9.54 0.90 18.78
CA ARG A 197 8.23 0.32 18.45
C ARG A 197 7.13 0.85 19.38
N ALA A 198 7.39 0.93 20.68
CA ALA A 198 6.43 1.48 21.64
C ALA A 198 6.04 2.93 21.32
N LYS A 199 6.97 3.73 20.77
CA LYS A 199 6.65 5.08 20.32
C LYS A 199 5.80 5.08 19.04
N LEU A 200 6.10 4.20 18.08
CA LEU A 200 5.27 4.01 16.89
C LEU A 200 3.84 3.59 17.24
N GLU A 201 3.70 2.67 18.20
CA GLU A 201 2.38 2.19 18.67
C GLU A 201 1.58 3.26 19.42
N ALA A 202 2.25 4.31 19.90
CA ALA A 202 1.62 5.43 20.62
C ALA A 202 1.27 6.63 19.72
N LEU A 203 1.70 6.64 18.47
CA LEU A 203 1.38 7.68 17.47
C LEU A 203 0.05 7.38 16.80
#